data_eaea356144649622e5c8085213069a57
#
_entry.id   eaea356144649622e5c8085213069a57
#
_cell.length_a   1.000
_cell.length_b   1.000
_cell.length_c   1.000
_cell.angle_alpha   90.00
_cell.angle_beta   90.00
_cell.angle_gamma   90.00
#
_symmetry.space_group_name_H-M   'P 1'
#
loop_
_entity.id
_entity.type
_entity.pdbx_description
1 polymer ?
#
loop_
_entity_poly.entity_id
_entity_poly.type
_entity_poly.pdbx_seq_one_letter_code
_entity_poly.pdbx_strand_id
1 'polypeptide(L)'
;GKAYYANNQTRQRQLQQQNYERTREERVRKMQEYHTANREQILARKSRYYGENVARFLAANAKRRAQEKSAAPGWDPELDEFVMSEAFELAKLRAAAFGGEWHVDHIVPLRAKTVCGLHNAFNVQVVPAKYNLRKNNRFNPQELTKRLWL
;
A
#
# COMPACT_ATOMS: atom_id res chain seq x y z
N GLY A 1 -8.71 -14.10 -38.41
CA GLY A 1 -9.43 -13.26 -37.48
C GLY A 1 -8.77 -13.18 -36.09
N LYS A 2 -8.88 -14.19 -35.23
CA LYS A 2 -8.45 -14.13 -33.79
C LYS A 2 -6.94 -13.94 -33.62
N ALA A 3 -6.10 -14.60 -34.41
CA ALA A 3 -4.64 -14.46 -34.33
C ALA A 3 -4.14 -13.06 -34.77
N TYR A 4 -4.77 -12.43 -35.73
CA TYR A 4 -4.46 -11.06 -36.15
C TYR A 4 -4.76 -10.06 -35.03
N TYR A 5 -5.91 -10.20 -34.33
CA TYR A 5 -6.26 -9.35 -33.21
C TYR A 5 -5.32 -9.53 -32.01
N ALA A 6 -4.92 -10.77 -31.71
CA ALA A 6 -3.99 -11.04 -30.60
C ALA A 6 -2.60 -10.45 -30.87
N ASN A 7 -2.05 -10.60 -32.09
CA ASN A 7 -0.76 -10.01 -32.46
C ASN A 7 -0.81 -8.48 -32.51
N ASN A 8 -1.90 -7.88 -32.99
CA ASN A 8 -2.07 -6.43 -32.96
C ASN A 8 -2.20 -5.88 -31.51
N GLN A 9 -2.89 -6.59 -30.61
CA GLN A 9 -2.97 -6.17 -29.21
C GLN A 9 -1.59 -6.17 -28.53
N THR A 10 -0.78 -7.19 -28.76
CA THR A 10 0.57 -7.28 -28.20
C THR A 10 1.46 -6.15 -28.71
N ARG A 11 1.46 -5.91 -30.02
CA ARG A 11 2.20 -4.81 -30.63
C ARG A 11 1.73 -3.44 -30.13
N GLN A 12 0.42 -3.22 -30.03
CA GLN A 12 -0.12 -1.97 -29.50
C GLN A 12 0.25 -1.75 -28.03
N ARG A 13 0.21 -2.80 -27.20
CA ARG A 13 0.66 -2.72 -25.80
C ARG A 13 2.14 -2.36 -25.70
N GLN A 14 2.99 -2.95 -26.53
CA GLN A 14 4.42 -2.62 -26.58
C GLN A 14 4.65 -1.17 -26.98
N LEU A 15 3.98 -0.68 -28.02
CA LEU A 15 4.07 0.71 -28.45
C LEU A 15 3.55 1.69 -27.39
N GLN A 16 2.46 1.35 -26.71
CA GLN A 16 1.94 2.14 -25.60
C GLN A 16 2.93 2.19 -24.43
N GLN A 17 3.55 1.05 -24.10
CA GLN A 17 4.56 0.97 -23.04
C GLN A 17 5.79 1.82 -23.37
N GLN A 18 6.32 1.69 -24.59
CA GLN A 18 7.46 2.49 -25.06
C GLN A 18 7.15 3.99 -25.03
N ASN A 19 5.96 4.38 -25.50
CA ASN A 19 5.54 5.78 -25.49
C ASN A 19 5.34 6.29 -24.04
N TYR A 20 4.78 5.46 -23.16
CA TYR A 20 4.65 5.78 -21.74
C TYR A 20 6.03 6.03 -21.09
N GLU A 21 7.00 5.14 -21.32
CA GLU A 21 8.37 5.27 -20.79
C GLU A 21 9.06 6.53 -21.33
N ARG A 22 8.95 6.80 -22.61
CA ARG A 22 9.52 7.99 -23.24
C ARG A 22 8.95 9.29 -22.68
N THR A 23 7.66 9.32 -22.35
CA THR A 23 6.97 10.54 -21.89
C THR A 23 6.84 10.65 -20.37
N ARG A 24 7.32 9.64 -19.63
CA ARG A 24 7.11 9.51 -18.17
C ARG A 24 7.65 10.71 -17.40
N GLU A 25 8.89 11.10 -17.67
CA GLU A 25 9.55 12.19 -16.94
C GLU A 25 8.84 13.52 -17.17
N GLU A 26 8.51 13.82 -18.42
CA GLU A 26 7.77 15.04 -18.76
C GLU A 26 6.38 15.07 -18.09
N ARG A 27 5.67 13.95 -18.07
CA ARG A 27 4.36 13.85 -17.40
C ARG A 27 4.48 14.02 -15.88
N VAL A 28 5.51 13.44 -15.26
CA VAL A 28 5.76 13.61 -13.82
C VAL A 28 6.07 15.06 -13.52
N ARG A 29 6.93 15.72 -14.30
CA ARG A 29 7.23 17.14 -14.14
C ARG A 29 5.99 18.01 -14.26
N LYS A 30 5.21 17.85 -15.33
CA LYS A 30 3.94 18.60 -15.51
C LYS A 30 2.96 18.38 -14.37
N MET A 31 2.88 17.14 -13.85
CA MET A 31 2.04 16.86 -12.69
C MET A 31 2.53 17.56 -11.43
N GLN A 32 3.85 17.58 -11.18
CA GLN A 32 4.43 18.30 -10.05
C GLN A 32 4.20 19.81 -10.16
N GLU A 33 4.43 20.40 -11.33
CA GLU A 33 4.17 21.81 -11.62
C GLU A 33 2.68 22.15 -11.35
N TYR A 34 1.76 21.32 -11.86
CA TYR A 34 0.33 21.48 -11.61
C TYR A 34 -0.02 21.41 -10.12
N HIS A 35 0.53 20.43 -9.40
CA HIS A 35 0.28 20.28 -7.96
C HIS A 35 0.84 21.44 -7.15
N THR A 36 1.99 21.98 -7.54
CA THR A 36 2.58 23.15 -6.89
C THR A 36 1.74 24.39 -7.14
N ALA A 37 1.40 24.64 -8.40
CA ALA A 37 0.61 25.80 -8.80
C ALA A 37 -0.80 25.82 -8.19
N ASN A 38 -1.41 24.64 -8.00
CA ASN A 38 -2.79 24.51 -7.53
C ASN A 38 -2.89 23.99 -6.09
N ARG A 39 -1.81 24.03 -5.31
CA ARG A 39 -1.74 23.41 -3.98
C ARG A 39 -2.86 23.87 -3.05
N GLU A 40 -3.09 25.16 -2.96
CA GLU A 40 -4.11 25.73 -2.08
C GLU A 40 -5.53 25.30 -2.48
N GLN A 41 -5.83 25.33 -3.77
CA GLN A 41 -7.13 24.89 -4.28
C GLN A 41 -7.36 23.40 -4.03
N ILE A 42 -6.32 22.56 -4.23
CA ILE A 42 -6.38 21.13 -3.96
C ILE A 42 -6.62 20.86 -2.47
N LEU A 43 -5.92 21.58 -1.58
CA LEU A 43 -6.10 21.46 -0.13
C LEU A 43 -7.49 21.91 0.30
N ALA A 44 -7.95 23.06 -0.18
CA ALA A 44 -9.29 23.58 0.12
C ALA A 44 -10.39 22.59 -0.34
N ARG A 45 -10.26 22.04 -1.54
CA ARG A 45 -11.18 21.00 -2.05
C ARG A 45 -11.18 19.74 -1.19
N LYS A 46 -9.99 19.24 -0.79
CA LYS A 46 -9.85 18.07 0.08
C LYS A 46 -10.47 18.33 1.45
N SER A 47 -10.23 19.51 2.04
CA SER A 47 -10.78 19.88 3.34
C SER A 47 -12.32 19.96 3.30
N ARG A 48 -12.87 20.57 2.26
CA ARG A 48 -14.33 20.64 2.04
C ARG A 48 -14.91 19.21 1.91
N TYR A 49 -14.33 18.40 1.02
CA TYR A 49 -14.78 17.02 0.81
C TYR A 49 -14.73 16.21 2.10
N TYR A 50 -13.67 16.37 2.90
CA TYR A 50 -13.58 15.73 4.21
C TYR A 50 -14.67 16.22 5.15
N GLY A 51 -14.89 17.53 5.25
CA GLY A 51 -15.94 18.13 6.08
C GLY A 51 -17.35 17.62 5.73
N GLU A 52 -17.66 17.54 4.44
CA GLU A 52 -18.94 17.03 3.93
C GLU A 52 -19.13 15.51 4.16
N ASN A 53 -18.05 14.76 4.33
CA ASN A 53 -18.07 13.30 4.43
C ASN A 53 -17.52 12.76 5.76
N VAL A 54 -17.41 13.56 6.80
CA VAL A 54 -16.81 13.16 8.10
C VAL A 54 -17.42 11.87 8.65
N ALA A 55 -18.75 11.78 8.66
CA ALA A 55 -19.45 10.58 9.17
C ALA A 55 -19.04 9.31 8.42
N ARG A 56 -18.85 9.37 7.09
CA ARG A 56 -18.40 8.27 6.25
C ARG A 56 -16.97 7.85 6.61
N PHE A 57 -16.07 8.81 6.82
CA PHE A 57 -14.68 8.54 7.22
C PHE A 57 -14.61 7.95 8.63
N LEU A 58 -15.39 8.49 9.58
CA LEU A 58 -15.45 7.96 10.93
C LEU A 58 -16.00 6.52 10.95
N ALA A 59 -17.07 6.24 10.20
CA ALA A 59 -17.63 4.89 10.07
C ALA A 59 -16.61 3.91 9.45
N ALA A 60 -15.89 4.32 8.40
CA ALA A 60 -14.85 3.51 7.78
C ALA A 60 -13.69 3.20 8.75
N ASN A 61 -13.26 4.20 9.52
CA ASN A 61 -12.21 4.04 10.52
C ASN A 61 -12.67 3.15 11.69
N ALA A 62 -13.91 3.32 12.17
CA ALA A 62 -14.49 2.47 13.22
C ALA A 62 -14.57 1.00 12.75
N LYS A 63 -15.01 0.77 11.50
CA LYS A 63 -15.02 -0.56 10.90
C LYS A 63 -13.62 -1.18 10.80
N ARG A 64 -12.61 -0.40 10.42
CA ARG A 64 -11.22 -0.86 10.38
C ARG A 64 -10.72 -1.24 11.76
N ARG A 65 -10.93 -0.39 12.78
CA ARG A 65 -10.53 -0.69 14.17
C ARG A 65 -11.22 -1.93 14.72
N ALA A 66 -12.52 -2.11 14.45
CA ALA A 66 -13.25 -3.30 14.85
C ALA A 66 -12.69 -4.57 14.21
N GLN A 67 -12.27 -4.50 12.93
CA GLN A 67 -11.62 -5.61 12.23
C GLN A 67 -10.23 -5.92 12.79
N GLU A 68 -9.42 -4.90 13.07
CA GLU A 68 -8.11 -5.07 13.71
C GLU A 68 -8.28 -5.75 15.09
N LYS A 69 -9.22 -5.28 15.91
CA LYS A 69 -9.52 -5.87 17.21
C LYS A 69 -10.03 -7.31 17.11
N SER A 70 -10.90 -7.62 16.15
CA SER A 70 -11.41 -8.99 15.96
C SER A 70 -10.36 -9.94 15.35
N ALA A 71 -9.35 -9.40 14.69
CA ALA A 71 -8.23 -10.15 14.16
C ALA A 71 -7.10 -10.38 15.19
N ALA A 72 -7.14 -9.70 16.34
CA ALA A 72 -6.17 -9.87 17.43
C ALA A 72 -6.56 -11.09 18.28
N PRO A 73 -5.77 -12.17 18.27
CA PRO A 73 -6.12 -13.39 18.98
C PRO A 73 -5.99 -13.27 20.51
N GLY A 74 -5.26 -12.25 20.99
CA GLY A 74 -5.03 -12.04 22.42
C GLY A 74 -4.19 -13.11 23.12
N TRP A 75 -3.39 -13.86 22.37
CA TRP A 75 -2.55 -14.93 22.93
C TRP A 75 -1.42 -14.38 23.79
N ASP A 76 -0.79 -13.31 23.35
CA ASP A 76 0.29 -12.61 24.06
C ASP A 76 0.22 -11.12 23.72
N PRO A 77 -0.65 -10.36 24.39
CA PRO A 77 -0.83 -8.94 24.11
C PRO A 77 0.43 -8.09 24.35
N GLU A 78 1.26 -8.48 25.34
CA GLU A 78 2.50 -7.75 25.66
C GLU A 78 3.51 -7.93 24.52
N LEU A 79 3.69 -9.14 24.02
CA LEU A 79 4.53 -9.40 22.85
C LEU A 79 4.01 -8.69 21.60
N ASP A 80 2.70 -8.70 21.38
CA ASP A 80 2.08 -8.04 20.22
C ASP A 80 2.34 -6.53 20.25
N GLU A 81 2.15 -5.88 21.38
CA GLU A 81 2.41 -4.45 21.57
C GLU A 81 3.90 -4.12 21.41
N PHE A 82 4.77 -4.92 22.03
CA PHE A 82 6.20 -4.76 21.92
C PHE A 82 6.67 -4.87 20.45
N VAL A 83 6.32 -5.93 19.75
CA VAL A 83 6.75 -6.13 18.34
C VAL A 83 6.17 -5.07 17.42
N MET A 84 4.93 -4.62 17.65
CA MET A 84 4.35 -3.51 16.89
C MET A 84 5.14 -2.22 17.09
N SER A 85 5.48 -1.88 18.33
CA SER A 85 6.30 -0.70 18.64
C SER A 85 7.67 -0.77 17.97
N GLU A 86 8.37 -1.89 18.10
CA GLU A 86 9.67 -2.12 17.48
C GLU A 86 9.60 -2.05 15.94
N ALA A 87 8.52 -2.55 15.33
CA ALA A 87 8.32 -2.47 13.89
C ALA A 87 8.20 -1.01 13.41
N PHE A 88 7.51 -0.14 14.16
CA PHE A 88 7.44 1.29 13.83
C PHE A 88 8.78 1.99 13.98
N GLU A 89 9.56 1.69 15.05
CA GLU A 89 10.91 2.23 15.21
C GLU A 89 11.84 1.72 14.10
N LEU A 90 11.77 0.44 13.77
CA LEU A 90 12.54 -0.13 12.65
C LEU A 90 12.20 0.55 11.30
N ALA A 91 10.95 0.91 11.07
CA ALA A 91 10.56 1.63 9.87
C ALA A 91 11.24 3.01 9.80
N LYS A 92 11.32 3.73 10.92
CA LYS A 92 12.03 5.01 11.03
C LYS A 92 13.54 4.85 10.80
N LEU A 93 14.15 3.83 11.44
CA LEU A 93 15.58 3.55 11.27
C LEU A 93 15.94 3.19 9.82
N ARG A 94 15.12 2.36 9.17
CA ARG A 94 15.30 2.02 7.76
C ARG A 94 15.13 3.23 6.85
N ALA A 95 14.17 4.11 7.12
CA ALA A 95 14.00 5.35 6.37
C ALA A 95 15.22 6.26 6.49
N ALA A 96 15.82 6.36 7.68
CA ALA A 96 17.04 7.13 7.92
C ALA A 96 18.26 6.51 7.25
N ALA A 97 18.42 5.18 7.32
CA ALA A 97 19.61 4.47 6.82
C ALA A 97 19.61 4.28 5.29
N PHE A 98 18.44 3.97 4.70
CA PHE A 98 18.33 3.60 3.29
C PHE A 98 17.57 4.64 2.45
N GLY A 99 17.03 5.67 3.08
CA GLY A 99 16.16 6.65 2.44
C GLY A 99 14.79 6.11 2.08
N GLY A 100 13.91 7.02 1.62
CA GLY A 100 12.55 6.69 1.21
C GLY A 100 11.61 6.46 2.40
N GLU A 101 10.41 6.00 2.08
CA GLU A 101 9.35 5.74 3.04
C GLU A 101 9.22 4.23 3.29
N TRP A 102 9.12 3.84 4.56
CA TRP A 102 8.98 2.47 5.01
C TRP A 102 7.68 2.31 5.80
N HIS A 103 6.98 1.21 5.56
CA HIS A 103 5.69 0.90 6.18
C HIS A 103 5.78 -0.35 7.04
N VAL A 104 5.07 -0.32 8.17
CA VAL A 104 4.68 -1.52 8.90
C VAL A 104 3.48 -2.12 8.18
N ASP A 105 3.55 -3.38 7.79
CA ASP A 105 2.56 -4.09 6.98
C ASP A 105 2.31 -5.49 7.54
N HIS A 106 1.10 -6.02 7.36
CA HIS A 106 0.81 -7.40 7.70
C HIS A 106 1.26 -8.34 6.58
N ILE A 107 2.04 -9.37 6.93
CA ILE A 107 2.52 -10.39 5.99
C ILE A 107 1.32 -11.02 5.27
N VAL A 108 0.38 -11.57 6.05
CA VAL A 108 -0.93 -12.00 5.58
C VAL A 108 -1.90 -10.84 5.83
N PRO A 109 -2.51 -10.25 4.80
CA PRO A 109 -3.41 -9.12 4.97
C PRO A 109 -4.56 -9.46 5.92
N LEU A 110 -4.91 -8.53 6.81
CA LEU A 110 -6.09 -8.70 7.70
C LEU A 110 -7.38 -8.87 6.92
N ARG A 111 -7.41 -8.43 5.66
CA ARG A 111 -8.58 -8.47 4.81
C ARG A 111 -8.19 -8.64 3.35
N ALA A 112 -8.07 -9.88 2.92
CA ALA A 112 -7.94 -10.22 1.50
C ALA A 112 -9.20 -10.96 1.01
N LYS A 113 -9.22 -11.29 -0.29
CA LYS A 113 -10.37 -12.03 -0.87
C LYS A 113 -10.45 -13.47 -0.37
N THR A 114 -9.32 -14.09 -0.12
CA THR A 114 -9.20 -15.53 0.15
C THR A 114 -8.64 -15.85 1.53
N VAL A 115 -8.11 -14.85 2.25
CA VAL A 115 -7.48 -15.05 3.56
C VAL A 115 -7.81 -13.88 4.49
N CYS A 116 -7.81 -14.17 5.79
CA CYS A 116 -7.86 -13.19 6.86
C CYS A 116 -6.66 -13.46 7.77
N GLY A 117 -5.68 -12.55 7.77
CA GLY A 117 -4.52 -12.61 8.65
C GLY A 117 -4.85 -12.19 10.08
N LEU A 118 -3.97 -12.51 11.00
CA LEU A 118 -4.09 -12.11 12.40
C LEU A 118 -3.35 -10.79 12.64
N HIS A 119 -3.87 -9.99 13.57
CA HIS A 119 -3.20 -8.80 14.07
C HIS A 119 -2.37 -9.19 15.30
N ASN A 120 -1.19 -9.72 15.07
CA ASN A 120 -0.28 -10.18 16.11
C ASN A 120 1.19 -10.02 15.69
N ALA A 121 2.10 -10.25 16.64
CA ALA A 121 3.56 -10.15 16.46
C ALA A 121 4.11 -10.97 15.30
N PHE A 122 3.52 -12.13 15.00
CA PHE A 122 4.02 -13.06 13.98
C PHE A 122 3.59 -12.69 12.56
N ASN A 123 2.66 -11.75 12.42
CA ASN A 123 2.12 -11.35 11.12
C ASN A 123 2.54 -9.94 10.68
N VAL A 124 3.64 -9.42 11.23
CA VAL A 124 4.11 -8.05 10.98
C VAL A 124 5.43 -8.07 10.23
N GLN A 125 5.61 -7.12 9.32
CA GLN A 125 6.84 -6.89 8.58
C GLN A 125 7.06 -5.40 8.32
N VAL A 126 8.33 -5.00 8.17
CA VAL A 126 8.70 -3.64 7.77
C VAL A 126 9.22 -3.67 6.35
N VAL A 127 8.55 -2.98 5.44
CA VAL A 127 8.82 -3.03 3.99
C VAL A 127 8.84 -1.63 3.39
N PRO A 128 9.53 -1.43 2.23
CA PRO A 128 9.43 -0.17 1.50
C PRO A 128 7.98 0.16 1.14
N ALA A 129 7.59 1.44 1.27
CA ALA A 129 6.22 1.90 0.98
C ALA A 129 5.75 1.48 -0.41
N LYS A 130 6.63 1.56 -1.42
CA LYS A 130 6.35 1.12 -2.79
C LYS A 130 5.94 -0.35 -2.87
N TYR A 131 6.59 -1.21 -2.08
CA TYR A 131 6.24 -2.63 -2.01
C TYR A 131 4.86 -2.82 -1.37
N ASN A 132 4.62 -2.19 -0.20
CA ASN A 132 3.35 -2.28 0.49
C ASN A 132 2.18 -1.80 -0.39
N LEU A 133 2.32 -0.66 -1.05
CA LEU A 133 1.31 -0.12 -1.97
C LEU A 133 1.01 -1.07 -3.13
N ARG A 134 2.04 -1.72 -3.69
CA ARG A 134 1.88 -2.72 -4.76
C ARG A 134 1.21 -3.99 -4.27
N LYS A 135 1.59 -4.48 -3.08
CA LYS A 135 1.00 -5.65 -2.43
C LYS A 135 -0.47 -5.42 -2.13
N ASN A 136 -0.81 -4.26 -1.53
CA ASN A 136 -2.17 -3.95 -1.11
C ASN A 136 -2.75 -5.12 -0.28
N ASN A 137 -4.01 -5.51 -0.51
CA ASN A 137 -4.68 -6.64 0.15
C ASN A 137 -4.48 -7.98 -0.60
N ARG A 138 -3.46 -8.10 -1.46
CA ARG A 138 -3.16 -9.34 -2.17
C ARG A 138 -2.31 -10.24 -1.29
N PHE A 139 -2.62 -11.52 -1.30
CA PHE A 139 -1.85 -12.55 -0.63
C PHE A 139 -1.44 -13.63 -1.63
N ASN A 140 -0.15 -13.92 -1.68
CA ASN A 140 0.41 -15.00 -2.48
C ASN A 140 1.21 -15.93 -1.54
N PRO A 141 0.72 -17.15 -1.25
CA PRO A 141 1.41 -18.08 -0.36
C PRO A 141 2.83 -18.43 -0.83
N GLN A 142 3.07 -18.44 -2.15
CA GLN A 142 4.39 -18.76 -2.72
C GLN A 142 5.45 -17.69 -2.43
N GLU A 143 5.04 -16.46 -2.10
CA GLU A 143 5.97 -15.41 -1.68
C GLU A 143 6.44 -15.58 -0.24
N LEU A 144 5.67 -16.26 0.61
CA LEU A 144 6.08 -16.58 1.98
C LEU A 144 7.24 -17.58 2.02
N THR A 145 7.16 -18.62 1.22
CA THR A 145 8.19 -19.66 1.17
C THR A 145 9.52 -19.11 0.67
N LYS A 146 9.52 -18.14 -0.24
CA LYS A 146 10.76 -17.49 -0.72
C LYS A 146 11.44 -16.63 0.34
N ARG A 147 10.72 -16.15 1.36
CA ARG A 147 11.26 -15.28 2.43
C ARG A 147 11.84 -16.04 3.60
N LEU A 148 11.45 -17.29 3.81
CA LEU A 148 11.97 -18.14 4.88
C LEU A 148 13.39 -18.65 4.60
N TRP A 149 13.92 -18.43 3.39
CA TRP A 149 15.23 -18.91 2.94
C TRP A 149 16.22 -17.78 2.60
N LEU A 150 15.92 -16.54 2.95
CA LEU A 150 16.79 -15.37 2.87
C LEU A 150 17.08 -14.81 4.26
#